data_66e53056fd6ae5f303e0ab37171e5cb3
#
_entry.id   66e53056fd6ae5f303e0ab37171e5cb3
#
_cell.length_a   1.000
_cell.length_b   1.000
_cell.length_c   1.000
_cell.angle_alpha   90.00
_cell.angle_beta   90.00
_cell.angle_gamma   90.00
#
_symmetry.space_group_name_H-M   'P 1'
#
loop_
_entity.id
_entity.type
_entity.pdbx_description
1 polymer ?
#
loop_
_entity_poly.entity_id
_entity_poly.type
_entity_poly.pdbx_seq_one_letter_code
_entity_poly.pdbx_strand_id
1 'polypeptide(L)'
;VQDIAYIEAFGKKLVIHTSSRLSGIKEDTISGYTLSGLLALLDDPALVQCHKSYAVNKSHIEKIDKSGRKICLKGFTDTIPVGNKYQAELWG
;
A
#
# COMPACT_ATOMS: atom_id res chain seq x y z
N VAL A 1 -11.96 -3.95 -1.02
CA VAL A 1 -10.78 -3.23 -1.52
C VAL A 1 -10.70 -1.82 -0.95
N GLN A 2 -11.83 -1.15 -0.76
CA GLN A 2 -11.83 0.22 -0.20
C GLN A 2 -11.15 0.31 1.16
N ASP A 3 -11.24 -0.75 1.95
CA ASP A 3 -10.67 -0.76 3.29
C ASP A 3 -9.17 -1.08 3.31
N ILE A 4 -8.62 -1.54 2.19
CA ILE A 4 -7.19 -1.81 2.10
C ILE A 4 -6.44 -0.48 2.06
N ALA A 5 -5.58 -0.26 3.06
CA ALA A 5 -4.76 0.94 3.13
C ALA A 5 -3.43 0.74 2.40
N TYR A 6 -2.74 -0.36 2.71
CA TYR A 6 -1.52 -0.71 1.99
C TYR A 6 -1.24 -2.21 2.11
N ILE A 7 -0.39 -2.69 1.22
CA ILE A 7 0.03 -4.09 1.18
C ILE A 7 1.55 -4.11 1.22
N GLU A 8 2.09 -4.96 2.07
CA GLU A 8 3.52 -5.11 2.29
C GLU A 8 3.97 -6.51 1.89
N ALA A 9 5.01 -6.61 1.06
CA ALA A 9 5.62 -7.90 0.74
C ALA A 9 6.72 -8.18 1.74
N PHE A 10 6.63 -9.30 2.44
CA PHE A 10 7.59 -9.71 3.45
C PHE A 10 7.96 -11.17 3.24
N GLY A 11 9.15 -11.40 2.71
CA GLY A 11 9.58 -12.74 2.32
C GLY A 11 8.67 -13.28 1.22
N LYS A 12 8.09 -14.46 1.44
CA LYS A 12 7.16 -15.08 0.51
C LYS A 12 5.71 -14.82 0.84
N LYS A 13 5.45 -13.87 1.73
CA LYS A 13 4.11 -13.55 2.21
C LYS A 13 3.76 -12.10 1.90
N LEU A 14 2.46 -11.84 1.84
CA LEU A 14 1.94 -10.49 1.72
C LEU A 14 1.13 -10.18 2.96
N VAL A 15 1.34 -8.99 3.53
CA VAL A 15 0.58 -8.51 4.68
C VAL A 15 -0.34 -7.41 4.18
N ILE A 16 -1.65 -7.63 4.29
CA ILE A 16 -2.66 -6.67 3.85
C ILE A 16 -3.12 -5.89 5.07
N HIS A 17 -2.87 -4.58 5.05
CA HIS A 17 -3.26 -3.68 6.14
C HIS A 17 -4.53 -2.96 5.75
N THR A 18 -5.59 -3.13 6.56
CA THR A 18 -6.88 -2.51 6.31
C THR A 18 -7.22 -1.50 7.40
N SER A 19 -8.02 -0.51 7.03
CA SER A 19 -8.52 0.49 7.97
C SER A 19 -9.97 0.77 7.62
N SER A 20 -10.86 0.57 8.57
CA SER A 20 -12.30 0.72 8.39
C SER A 20 -12.88 1.45 9.61
N ARG A 21 -13.92 2.24 9.38
CA ARG A 21 -14.62 2.94 10.48
C ARG A 21 -15.24 1.97 11.47
N LEU A 22 -15.74 0.84 10.97
CA LEU A 22 -16.43 -0.13 11.79
C LEU A 22 -15.50 -1.11 12.48
N SER A 23 -14.46 -1.54 11.77
CA SER A 23 -13.56 -2.60 12.23
C SER A 23 -12.23 -2.10 12.77
N GLY A 24 -11.90 -0.82 12.56
CA GLY A 24 -10.61 -0.27 12.93
C GLY A 24 -9.50 -0.76 12.02
N ILE A 25 -8.28 -0.79 12.56
CA ILE A 25 -7.09 -1.19 11.80
C ILE A 25 -6.85 -2.68 12.02
N LYS A 26 -6.68 -3.41 10.93
CA LYS A 26 -6.42 -4.85 10.95
C LYS A 26 -5.33 -5.20 9.95
N GLU A 27 -4.71 -6.36 10.13
CA GLU A 27 -3.77 -6.89 9.15
C GLU A 27 -4.04 -8.38 8.94
N ASP A 28 -3.92 -8.81 7.69
CA ASP A 28 -4.07 -10.20 7.30
C ASP A 28 -2.84 -10.62 6.49
N THR A 29 -2.32 -11.80 6.78
CA THR A 29 -1.16 -12.34 6.08
C THR A 29 -1.62 -13.44 5.13
N ILE A 30 -1.22 -13.34 3.87
CA ILE A 30 -1.51 -14.36 2.86
C ILE A 30 -0.21 -14.84 2.23
N SER A 31 -0.24 -16.04 1.67
CA SER A 31 0.89 -16.60 0.95
C SER A 31 0.44 -17.09 -0.42
N GLY A 32 1.40 -17.40 -1.29
CA GLY A 32 1.09 -17.89 -2.63
C GLY A 32 0.86 -16.83 -3.68
N TYR A 33 1.05 -15.55 -3.34
CA TYR A 33 0.89 -14.43 -4.27
C TYR A 33 2.13 -13.55 -4.28
N THR A 34 2.44 -13.00 -5.45
CA THR A 34 3.38 -11.87 -5.55
C THR A 34 2.57 -10.59 -5.38
N LEU A 35 3.27 -9.50 -5.05
CA LEU A 35 2.61 -8.20 -4.90
C LEU A 35 1.94 -7.77 -6.21
N SER A 36 2.66 -7.84 -7.32
CA SER A 36 2.10 -7.48 -8.62
C SER A 36 0.96 -8.42 -9.04
N GLY A 37 1.06 -9.70 -8.70
CA GLY A 37 0.01 -10.66 -9.00
C GLY A 37 -1.27 -10.36 -8.23
N LEU A 38 -1.16 -10.03 -6.96
CA LEU A 38 -2.32 -9.66 -6.15
C LEU A 38 -2.96 -8.36 -6.65
N LEU A 39 -2.15 -7.37 -7.00
CA LEU A 39 -2.67 -6.10 -7.53
C LEU A 39 -3.43 -6.31 -8.83
N ALA A 40 -2.92 -7.17 -9.71
CA ALA A 40 -3.60 -7.51 -10.95
C ALA A 40 -4.94 -8.20 -10.70
N LEU A 41 -4.97 -9.08 -9.70
CA LEU A 41 -6.18 -9.81 -9.33
C LEU A 41 -7.26 -8.88 -8.76
N LEU A 42 -6.86 -7.93 -7.90
CA LEU A 42 -7.79 -6.97 -7.31
C LEU A 42 -8.28 -5.94 -8.32
N ASP A 43 -7.44 -5.61 -9.30
CA ASP A 43 -7.78 -4.75 -10.44
C ASP A 43 -8.47 -3.45 -10.03
N ASP A 44 -7.93 -2.79 -9.01
CA ASP A 44 -8.47 -1.51 -8.54
C ASP A 44 -7.45 -0.40 -8.83
N PRO A 45 -7.83 0.62 -9.64
CA PRO A 45 -6.89 1.70 -9.99
C PRO A 45 -6.44 2.54 -8.80
N ALA A 46 -7.13 2.48 -7.67
CA ALA A 46 -6.70 3.18 -6.46
C ALA A 46 -5.50 2.50 -5.79
N LEU A 47 -5.31 1.20 -6.02
CA LEU A 47 -4.18 0.46 -5.48
C LEU A 47 -3.01 0.56 -6.44
N VAL A 48 -1.94 1.22 -6.00
CA VAL A 48 -0.75 1.42 -6.84
C VAL A 48 0.49 0.94 -6.10
N GLN A 49 1.40 0.34 -6.85
CA GLN A 49 2.67 -0.07 -6.28
C GLN A 49 3.57 1.16 -6.14
N CYS A 50 4.09 1.37 -4.94
CA CYS A 50 4.94 2.53 -4.65
C CYS A 50 6.38 2.14 -4.34
N HIS A 51 6.65 0.85 -4.20
CA HIS A 51 7.96 0.31 -3.89
C HIS A 51 7.95 -1.14 -4.31
N LYS A 52 9.12 -1.75 -4.51
CA LYS A 52 9.15 -3.18 -4.88
C LYS A 52 8.45 -4.07 -3.83
N SER A 53 8.36 -3.60 -2.60
CA SER A 53 7.76 -4.36 -1.50
C SER A 53 6.47 -3.74 -0.95
N TYR A 54 5.98 -2.65 -1.54
CA TYR A 54 4.80 -1.96 -1.01
C TYR A 54 3.87 -1.50 -2.11
N ALA A 55 2.58 -1.60 -1.82
CA ALA A 55 1.53 -0.98 -2.62
C ALA A 55 0.61 -0.21 -1.68
N VAL A 56 0.10 0.93 -2.12
CA VAL A 56 -0.77 1.78 -1.29
C VAL A 56 -2.09 2.04 -1.99
N ASN A 57 -3.12 2.29 -1.20
CA ASN A 57 -4.39 2.77 -1.71
C ASN A 57 -4.36 4.30 -1.69
N LYS A 58 -4.46 4.91 -2.86
CA LYS A 58 -4.41 6.37 -2.98
C LYS A 58 -5.45 7.07 -2.11
N SER A 59 -6.61 6.43 -1.92
CA SER A 59 -7.69 7.00 -1.12
C SER A 59 -7.36 7.10 0.36
N HIS A 60 -6.37 6.37 0.83
CA HIS A 60 -5.95 6.37 2.23
C HIS A 60 -4.75 7.27 2.49
N ILE A 61 -4.18 7.88 1.45
CA ILE A 61 -3.00 8.73 1.61
C ILE A 61 -3.40 10.03 2.30
N GLU A 62 -2.72 10.34 3.40
CA GLU A 62 -2.89 11.60 4.11
C GLU A 62 -1.89 12.64 3.61
N LYS A 63 -0.64 12.23 3.43
CA LYS A 63 0.44 13.13 3.06
C LYS A 63 1.52 12.39 2.27
N ILE A 64 2.09 13.06 1.29
CA ILE A 64 3.24 12.56 0.55
C ILE A 64 4.42 13.49 0.77
N ASP A 65 5.53 12.94 1.25
CA ASP A 65 6.79 13.66 1.39
C ASP A 65 7.67 13.31 0.19
N LYS A 66 7.69 14.18 -0.80
CA LYS A 66 8.44 13.93 -2.04
C LYS A 66 9.95 13.91 -1.80
N SER A 67 10.45 14.81 -0.96
CA SER A 67 11.89 14.89 -0.70
C SER A 67 12.38 13.71 0.11
N GLY A 68 11.59 13.25 1.08
CA GLY A 68 11.91 12.08 1.89
C GLY A 68 11.49 10.75 1.25
N ARG A 69 10.75 10.80 0.15
CA ARG A 69 10.21 9.62 -0.56
C ARG A 69 9.42 8.72 0.37
N LYS A 70 8.48 9.32 1.07
CA LYS A 70 7.64 8.63 2.05
C LYS A 70 6.18 8.99 1.86
N ILE A 71 5.30 8.06 2.23
CA ILE A 71 3.87 8.26 2.21
C ILE A 71 3.34 8.05 3.62
N CYS A 72 2.52 8.98 4.09
CA CYS A 72 1.79 8.83 5.35
C CYS A 72 0.35 8.46 5.03
N LEU A 73 -0.15 7.44 5.70
CA LEU A 73 -1.52 6.96 5.52
C LEU A 73 -2.37 7.32 6.72
N LYS A 74 -3.64 7.62 6.47
CA LYS A 74 -4.60 8.00 7.52
C LYS A 74 -4.72 6.86 8.53
N GLY A 75 -4.54 7.18 9.80
CA GLY A 75 -4.67 6.23 10.89
C GLY A 75 -3.44 5.36 11.16
N PHE A 76 -2.38 5.51 10.36
CA PHE A 76 -1.14 4.76 10.55
C PHE A 76 -0.02 5.70 10.97
N THR A 77 0.83 5.23 11.90
CA THR A 77 1.97 5.99 12.37
C THR A 77 3.22 5.73 11.53
N ASP A 78 3.30 4.56 10.92
CA ASP A 78 4.42 4.20 10.07
C ASP A 78 4.32 4.87 8.71
N THR A 79 5.47 5.15 8.11
CA THR A 79 5.53 5.69 6.75
C THR A 79 5.86 4.59 5.77
N ILE A 80 5.37 4.76 4.54
CA ILE A 80 5.59 3.79 3.47
C ILE A 80 6.62 4.38 2.50
N PRO A 81 7.72 3.67 2.23
CA PRO A 81 8.74 4.19 1.32
C PRO A 81 8.28 4.18 -0.14
N VAL A 82 8.83 5.10 -0.93
CA VAL A 82 8.56 5.17 -2.36
C VAL A 82 9.86 4.93 -3.11
N GLY A 83 9.89 3.88 -3.93
CA GLY A 83 11.05 3.56 -4.74
C GLY A 83 11.19 4.50 -5.94
N ASN A 84 12.41 4.66 -6.45
CA ASN A 84 12.70 5.56 -7.57
C ASN A 84 11.87 5.24 -8.82
N LYS A 85 11.61 3.97 -9.07
CA LYS A 85 10.89 3.52 -10.25
C LYS A 85 9.37 3.75 -10.17
N TYR A 86 8.88 4.12 -8.99
CA TYR A 86 7.45 4.17 -8.71
C TYR A 86 6.91 5.58 -8.48
N GLN A 87 7.77 6.59 -8.57
CA GLN A 87 7.37 7.97 -8.28
C GLN A 87 6.31 8.50 -9.22
N ALA A 88 6.41 8.16 -10.50
CA ALA A 88 5.47 8.65 -11.50
C ALA A 88 4.02 8.23 -11.22
N GLU A 89 3.83 7.06 -10.64
CA GLU A 89 2.50 6.56 -10.29
C GLU A 89 1.81 7.38 -9.21
N LEU A 90 2.59 8.09 -8.40
CA LEU A 90 2.09 8.78 -7.23
C LEU A 90 1.99 10.29 -7.41
N TRP A 91 2.98 10.90 -8.04
CA TRP A 91 2.99 12.35 -8.19
C TRP A 91 3.63 12.83 -9.49
N GLY A 92 3.88 11.89 -10.36
CA GLY A 92 4.53 12.18 -11.65
C GLY A 92 3.69 13.02 -12.52
#